data_62a9fa9ddc4ee3b1399a2341ef5dc9e2
#
_entry.id   62a9fa9ddc4ee3b1399a2341ef5dc9e2
#
_cell.length_a   1.000
_cell.length_b   1.000
_cell.length_c   1.000
_cell.angle_alpha   90.00
_cell.angle_beta   90.00
_cell.angle_gamma   90.00
#
_symmetry.space_group_name_H-M   'P 1'
#
loop_
_entity.id
_entity.type
_entity.pdbx_description
1 polymer ?
#
loop_
_entity_poly.entity_id
_entity_poly.type
_entity_poly.pdbx_seq_one_letter_code
_entity_poly.pdbx_strand_id
1 'polypeptide(L)'
;MSRQRTRDEAIEVLQAVVDNASSTETAKNEALAEINKLATVMATESNIETLIVAKGFAECVAVISGEDASIVVKSDGLNAAQLAQINEIVYNEAGISPVNITIIER
;
A
#
# COMPACT_ATOMS: atom_id res chain seq x y z
N MET A 1 -8.31 -11.49 -0.37
CA MET A 1 -7.24 -11.08 -1.30
C MET A 1 -5.91 -11.68 -0.89
N SER A 2 -5.21 -12.32 -1.83
CA SER A 2 -3.93 -13.00 -1.54
C SER A 2 -2.86 -12.03 -1.00
N ARG A 3 -2.80 -10.81 -1.54
CA ARG A 3 -1.86 -9.79 -1.08
C ARG A 3 -2.08 -9.43 0.39
N GLN A 4 -3.33 -9.19 0.77
CA GLN A 4 -3.68 -8.85 2.15
C GLN A 4 -3.37 -10.00 3.09
N ARG A 5 -3.69 -11.23 2.68
CA ARG A 5 -3.39 -12.42 3.45
C ARG A 5 -1.89 -12.58 3.67
N THR A 6 -1.09 -12.39 2.60
CA THR A 6 0.36 -12.51 2.70
C THR A 6 0.93 -11.50 3.69
N ARG A 7 0.42 -10.28 3.70
CA ARG A 7 0.85 -9.25 4.65
C ARG A 7 0.41 -9.57 6.07
N ASP A 8 -0.80 -10.08 6.25
CA ASP A 8 -1.31 -10.48 7.57
C ASP A 8 -0.47 -11.63 8.14
N GLU A 9 -0.10 -12.60 7.30
CA GLU A 9 0.78 -13.70 7.69
C GLU A 9 2.17 -13.20 8.08
N ALA A 10 2.71 -12.23 7.33
CA ALA A 10 4.00 -11.62 7.67
C ALA A 10 3.95 -10.92 9.02
N ILE A 11 2.86 -10.20 9.30
CA ILE A 11 2.68 -9.54 10.60
C ILE A 11 2.58 -10.58 11.72
N GLU A 12 1.88 -11.69 11.51
CA GLU A 12 1.79 -12.75 12.50
C GLU A 12 3.16 -13.36 12.83
N VAL A 13 3.98 -13.60 11.81
CA VAL A 13 5.34 -14.11 12.01
C VAL A 13 6.19 -13.11 12.81
N LEU A 14 6.12 -11.83 12.47
CA LEU A 14 6.84 -10.78 13.19
C LEU A 14 6.34 -10.64 14.62
N GLN A 15 5.04 -10.74 14.83
CA GLN A 15 4.45 -10.70 16.17
C GLN A 15 4.91 -11.86 17.02
N ALA A 16 5.07 -13.05 16.42
CA ALA A 16 5.59 -14.22 17.12
C ALA A 16 7.03 -13.97 17.62
N VAL A 17 7.85 -13.24 16.86
CA VAL A 17 9.20 -12.85 17.29
C VAL A 17 9.13 -11.92 18.50
N VAL A 18 8.23 -10.93 18.46
CA VAL A 18 8.04 -9.97 19.56
C VAL A 18 7.60 -10.70 20.84
N ASP A 19 6.69 -11.67 20.71
CA ASP A 19 6.10 -12.38 21.84
C ASP A 19 6.99 -13.52 22.36
N ASN A 20 8.02 -13.91 21.62
CA ASN A 20 8.91 -15.00 22.00
C ASN A 20 9.93 -14.54 23.05
N ALA A 21 9.86 -15.13 24.23
CA ALA A 21 10.76 -14.80 25.34
C ALA A 21 12.23 -15.10 25.03
N SER A 22 12.49 -16.01 24.09
CA SER A 22 13.86 -16.38 23.68
C SER A 22 14.46 -15.40 22.66
N SER A 23 13.67 -14.52 22.07
CA SER A 23 14.16 -13.55 21.10
C SER A 23 14.97 -12.46 21.78
N THR A 24 16.03 -12.00 21.10
CA THR A 24 16.82 -10.88 21.59
C THR A 24 16.00 -9.58 21.54
N GLU A 25 16.38 -8.61 22.35
CA GLU A 25 15.74 -7.30 22.31
C GLU A 25 15.89 -6.63 20.95
N THR A 26 17.04 -6.77 20.31
CA THR A 26 17.28 -6.27 18.95
C THR A 26 16.31 -6.89 17.96
N ALA A 27 16.14 -8.23 18.01
CA ALA A 27 15.21 -8.93 17.12
C ALA A 27 13.77 -8.46 17.34
N LYS A 28 13.37 -8.26 18.60
CA LYS A 28 12.03 -7.75 18.94
C LYS A 28 11.81 -6.33 18.39
N ASN A 29 12.81 -5.45 18.54
CA ASN A 29 12.72 -4.08 18.06
C ASN A 29 12.66 -4.03 16.53
N GLU A 30 13.43 -4.86 15.84
CA GLU A 30 13.40 -4.96 14.37
C GLU A 30 12.04 -5.47 13.90
N ALA A 31 11.47 -6.48 14.59
CA ALA A 31 10.16 -7.00 14.25
C ALA A 31 9.06 -5.96 14.45
N LEU A 32 9.11 -5.18 15.53
CA LEU A 32 8.15 -4.10 15.78
C LEU A 32 8.24 -3.01 14.72
N ALA A 33 9.46 -2.64 14.32
CA ALA A 33 9.66 -1.64 13.28
C ALA A 33 9.08 -2.10 11.94
N GLU A 34 9.25 -3.37 11.60
CA GLU A 34 8.71 -3.94 10.36
C GLU A 34 7.19 -4.03 10.40
N ILE A 35 6.61 -4.42 11.54
CA ILE A 35 5.16 -4.43 11.73
C ILE A 35 4.58 -3.02 11.53
N ASN A 36 5.20 -2.01 12.12
CA ASN A 36 4.76 -0.63 11.97
C ASN A 36 4.85 -0.15 10.52
N LYS A 37 5.92 -0.51 9.83
CA LYS A 37 6.10 -0.19 8.42
C LYS A 37 5.02 -0.82 7.56
N LEU A 38 4.73 -2.10 7.75
CA LEU A 38 3.69 -2.80 7.00
C LEU A 38 2.31 -2.21 7.27
N ALA A 39 2.02 -1.91 8.55
CA ALA A 39 0.75 -1.30 8.92
C ALA A 39 0.57 0.08 8.27
N THR A 40 1.62 0.90 8.25
CA THR A 40 1.59 2.21 7.63
C THR A 40 1.36 2.11 6.12
N VAL A 41 2.06 1.20 5.44
CA VAL A 41 1.89 0.97 4.01
C VAL A 41 0.45 0.51 3.70
N MET A 42 -0.07 -0.42 4.47
CA MET A 42 -1.44 -0.93 4.27
C MET A 42 -2.48 0.17 4.46
N ALA A 43 -2.31 1.01 5.47
CA ALA A 43 -3.21 2.14 5.72
C ALA A 43 -3.15 3.15 4.58
N THR A 44 -1.96 3.47 4.09
CA THR A 44 -1.77 4.39 2.97
C THR A 44 -2.41 3.85 1.70
N GLU A 45 -2.22 2.56 1.40
CA GLU A 45 -2.83 1.90 0.24
C GLU A 45 -4.36 1.97 0.33
N SER A 46 -4.92 1.69 1.49
CA SER A 46 -6.36 1.74 1.72
C SER A 46 -6.91 3.16 1.52
N ASN A 47 -6.21 4.16 2.01
CA ASN A 47 -6.60 5.56 1.82
C ASN A 47 -6.58 5.95 0.34
N ILE A 48 -5.55 5.55 -0.40
CA ILE A 48 -5.45 5.80 -1.83
C ILE A 48 -6.63 5.16 -2.56
N GLU A 49 -6.91 3.90 -2.27
CA GLU A 49 -8.02 3.16 -2.90
C GLU A 49 -9.35 3.85 -2.64
N THR A 50 -9.60 4.26 -1.40
CA THR A 50 -10.82 4.96 -1.02
C THR A 50 -10.98 6.28 -1.75
N LEU A 51 -9.91 7.08 -1.83
CA LEU A 51 -9.93 8.37 -2.50
C LEU A 51 -10.14 8.24 -4.01
N ILE A 52 -9.52 7.23 -4.63
CA ILE A 52 -9.68 6.98 -6.05
C ILE A 52 -11.12 6.54 -6.36
N VAL A 53 -11.66 5.62 -5.59
CA VAL A 53 -13.05 5.17 -5.75
C VAL A 53 -14.01 6.35 -5.57
N ALA A 54 -13.73 7.27 -4.65
CA ALA A 54 -14.52 8.46 -4.42
C ALA A 54 -14.57 9.40 -5.64
N LYS A 55 -13.60 9.28 -6.57
CA LYS A 55 -13.59 10.06 -7.82
C LYS A 55 -14.46 9.44 -8.91
N GLY A 56 -15.11 8.31 -8.65
CA GLY A 56 -16.05 7.69 -9.58
C GLY A 56 -15.55 6.40 -10.22
N PHE A 57 -14.41 5.89 -9.83
CA PHE A 57 -13.92 4.59 -10.31
C PHE A 57 -14.61 3.46 -9.56
N ALA A 58 -15.03 2.42 -10.28
CA ALA A 58 -15.77 1.30 -9.69
C ALA A 58 -14.91 0.48 -8.74
N GLU A 59 -13.64 0.27 -9.11
CA GLU A 59 -12.71 -0.52 -8.30
C GLU A 59 -11.32 0.04 -8.44
N CYS A 60 -10.55 -0.05 -7.37
CA CYS A 60 -9.15 0.36 -7.34
C CYS A 60 -8.36 -0.53 -6.40
N VAL A 61 -7.19 -0.95 -6.85
CA VAL A 61 -6.21 -1.64 -6.01
C VAL A 61 -4.91 -0.85 -6.05
N ALA A 62 -4.39 -0.48 -4.90
CA ALA A 62 -3.12 0.23 -4.79
C ALA A 62 -2.09 -0.67 -4.12
N VAL A 63 -0.92 -0.77 -4.71
CA VAL A 63 0.21 -1.53 -4.17
C VAL A 63 1.41 -0.61 -4.09
N ILE A 64 1.94 -0.42 -2.90
CA ILE A 64 3.14 0.38 -2.66
C ILE A 64 4.29 -0.57 -2.36
N SER A 65 5.40 -0.39 -3.08
CA SER A 65 6.62 -1.17 -2.86
C SER A 65 7.81 -0.21 -2.87
N GLY A 66 8.37 0.04 -1.68
CA GLY A 66 9.46 1.01 -1.54
C GLY A 66 9.04 2.41 -1.97
N GLU A 67 9.68 2.94 -3.00
CA GLU A 67 9.39 4.27 -3.54
C GLU A 67 8.46 4.21 -4.77
N ASP A 68 7.98 3.02 -5.12
CA ASP A 68 7.14 2.80 -6.30
C ASP A 68 5.70 2.51 -5.87
N ALA A 69 4.75 2.85 -6.74
CA ALA A 69 3.35 2.52 -6.55
C ALA A 69 2.77 1.98 -7.85
N SER A 70 1.93 0.96 -7.72
CA SER A 70 1.16 0.41 -8.83
C SER A 70 -0.32 0.56 -8.51
N ILE A 71 -1.05 1.22 -9.37
CA ILE A 71 -2.48 1.48 -9.19
C ILE A 71 -3.23 0.76 -10.30
N VAL A 72 -4.10 -0.16 -9.92
CA VAL A 72 -4.97 -0.87 -10.85
C VAL A 72 -6.39 -0.32 -10.68
N VAL A 73 -6.95 0.24 -11.73
CA VAL A 73 -8.30 0.79 -11.69
C VAL A 73 -9.17 0.14 -12.75
N LYS A 74 -10.44 -0.03 -12.43
CA LYS A 74 -11.43 -0.50 -13.40
C LYS A 74 -12.00 0.73 -14.10
N SER A 75 -11.77 0.80 -15.41
CA SER A 75 -12.19 1.95 -16.22
C SER A 75 -12.37 1.52 -17.67
N ASP A 76 -13.26 2.20 -18.37
CA ASP A 76 -13.48 1.99 -19.80
C ASP A 76 -12.57 2.89 -20.66
N GLY A 77 -11.67 3.57 -20.05
CA GLY A 77 -10.69 4.45 -20.70
C GLY A 77 -10.33 5.61 -19.79
N LEU A 78 -9.05 5.74 -19.50
CA LEU A 78 -8.54 6.83 -18.66
C LEU A 78 -8.15 8.01 -19.54
N ASN A 79 -8.68 9.18 -19.23
CA ASN A 79 -8.27 10.42 -19.88
C ASN A 79 -7.14 11.09 -19.06
N ALA A 80 -6.54 12.15 -19.65
CA ALA A 80 -5.43 12.85 -19.01
C ALA A 80 -5.81 13.45 -17.65
N ALA A 81 -7.03 13.95 -17.50
CA ALA A 81 -7.51 14.52 -16.24
C ALA A 81 -7.62 13.46 -15.16
N GLN A 82 -8.11 12.27 -15.50
CA GLN A 82 -8.22 11.15 -14.57
C GLN A 82 -6.86 10.63 -14.13
N LEU A 83 -5.92 10.51 -15.08
CA LEU A 83 -4.54 10.12 -14.77
C LEU A 83 -3.89 11.13 -13.82
N ALA A 84 -4.10 12.42 -14.07
CA ALA A 84 -3.58 13.48 -13.20
C ALA A 84 -4.17 13.40 -11.79
N GLN A 85 -5.47 13.10 -11.67
CA GLN A 85 -6.13 12.94 -10.37
C GLN A 85 -5.55 11.78 -9.58
N ILE A 86 -5.33 10.64 -10.24
CA ILE A 86 -4.76 9.45 -9.59
C ILE A 86 -3.33 9.75 -9.13
N ASN A 87 -2.51 10.35 -9.99
CA ASN A 87 -1.14 10.72 -9.64
C ASN A 87 -1.11 11.69 -8.46
N GLU A 88 -1.98 12.67 -8.44
CA GLU A 88 -2.07 13.63 -7.34
C GLU A 88 -2.44 12.96 -6.01
N ILE A 89 -3.40 12.06 -6.03
CA ILE A 89 -3.82 11.31 -4.83
C ILE A 89 -2.64 10.50 -4.28
N VAL A 90 -1.95 9.76 -5.14
CA VAL A 90 -0.81 8.94 -4.70
C VAL A 90 0.32 9.81 -4.18
N TYR A 91 0.61 10.91 -4.86
CA TYR A 91 1.64 11.84 -4.41
C TYR A 91 1.31 12.43 -3.04
N ASN A 92 0.07 12.88 -2.84
CA ASN A 92 -0.34 13.51 -1.59
C ASN A 92 -0.39 12.53 -0.43
N GLU A 93 -0.80 11.28 -0.67
CA GLU A 93 -0.95 10.28 0.39
C GLU A 93 0.34 9.54 0.70
N ALA A 94 1.14 9.24 -0.30
CA ALA A 94 2.34 8.40 -0.15
C ALA A 94 3.66 9.14 -0.39
N GLY A 95 3.61 10.35 -0.94
CA GLY A 95 4.83 11.09 -1.29
C GLY A 95 5.61 10.49 -2.45
N ILE A 96 4.95 9.66 -3.27
CA ILE A 96 5.58 8.98 -4.40
C ILE A 96 5.50 9.87 -5.64
N SER A 97 6.65 10.09 -6.29
CA SER A 97 6.72 10.88 -7.52
C SER A 97 5.94 10.21 -8.65
N PRO A 98 5.24 10.99 -9.49
CA PRO A 98 4.51 10.42 -10.64
C PRO A 98 5.36 9.54 -11.55
N VAL A 99 6.66 9.78 -11.67
CA VAL A 99 7.55 8.93 -12.49
C VAL A 99 7.67 7.51 -11.93
N ASN A 100 7.37 7.32 -10.66
CA ASN A 100 7.41 6.03 -9.99
C ASN A 100 6.02 5.42 -9.79
N ILE A 101 5.00 6.02 -10.38
CA ILE A 101 3.62 5.54 -10.30
C ILE A 101 3.26 4.86 -11.62
N THR A 102 2.86 3.59 -11.54
CA THR A 102 2.35 2.83 -12.69
C THR A 102 0.84 2.72 -12.53
N ILE A 103 0.09 3.14 -13.55
CA ILE A 103 -1.36 3.05 -13.55
C ILE A 103 -1.77 2.01 -14.58
N ILE A 104 -2.49 0.99 -14.12
CA ILE A 104 -2.95 -0.12 -14.94
C ILE A 104 -4.46 -0.04 -15.05
N GLU A 105 -4.95 -0.01 -16.26
CA GLU A 105 -6.38 -0.02 -16.56
C GLU A 105 -6.86 -1.45 -16.77
N ARG A 106 -8.04 -1.72 -16.23
CA ARG A 106 -8.59 -3.07 -16.26
C ARG A 106 -9.98 -3.12 -16.88
#